data_c42208fe834050e7819d2aadd0d65878
#
_entry.id   c42208fe834050e7819d2aadd0d65878
#
_cell.length_a   1.000
_cell.length_b   1.000
_cell.length_c   1.000
_cell.angle_alpha   90.00
_cell.angle_beta   90.00
_cell.angle_gamma   90.00
#
_symmetry.space_group_name_H-M   'P 1'
#
loop_
_entity.id
_entity.type
_entity.pdbx_description
1 polymer ?
#
loop_
_entity_poly.entity_id
_entity_poly.type
_entity_poly.pdbx_seq_one_letter_code
_entity_poly.pdbx_strand_id
1 'polypeptide(L)'
;MIDSWKNFLQSQGAVIEGSSVLHYGDPTSERAASADGTIVADLSQLGVIALRGEDTAAFLQGQLTNDVRTLHADAAQWSGYCSPKGRLLGNFLMWRQGEDYCLQLSGDILPGVLKRLSMFILRAKVTARDASDESVRLVVAGKQALAAVTAALGTVPDASMRSIAGEAGQVIRVGDDKFVLSIPPERTAAVWQVLRETATPVGAPVWDWLRLNAGIPMIVAATQEQFVPQMVNLEAIGGVSFQKGCYPGQEIVARSQYLGKLKRRMYLAHVEAEAAPGDPLFSADIEGQATGTVVNAAPAPGGGFDVLAVAQVASANTQTLHLKAADGAPLSLKPLPYTLPE
;
A
#
# COMPACT_ATOMS: atom_id res chain seq x y z
N MET A 1 -16.42 0.96 5.71
CA MET A 1 -16.14 1.39 7.12
C MET A 1 -17.34 1.03 7.99
N ILE A 2 -17.14 0.41 9.12
CA ILE A 2 -18.16 -0.02 10.08
C ILE A 2 -18.86 1.21 10.68
N ASP A 3 -20.20 1.25 10.69
CA ASP A 3 -20.97 2.43 11.13
C ASP A 3 -20.68 2.86 12.58
N SER A 4 -20.56 1.90 13.51
CA SER A 4 -20.22 2.22 14.90
C SER A 4 -18.86 2.88 15.04
N TRP A 5 -17.87 2.44 14.24
CA TRP A 5 -16.54 2.99 14.19
C TRP A 5 -16.54 4.39 13.54
N LYS A 6 -17.28 4.55 12.45
CA LYS A 6 -17.46 5.85 11.79
C LYS A 6 -18.02 6.89 12.76
N ASN A 7 -19.09 6.56 13.46
CA ASN A 7 -19.71 7.44 14.46
C ASN A 7 -18.75 7.79 15.59
N PHE A 8 -17.96 6.80 16.05
CA PHE A 8 -16.91 7.03 17.06
C PHE A 8 -15.87 8.03 16.55
N LEU A 9 -15.30 7.82 15.36
CA LEU A 9 -14.30 8.74 14.80
C LEU A 9 -14.84 10.15 14.61
N GLN A 10 -16.09 10.29 14.15
CA GLN A 10 -16.75 11.60 14.04
C GLN A 10 -16.89 12.28 15.41
N SER A 11 -17.20 11.53 16.46
CA SER A 11 -17.22 12.07 17.84
C SER A 11 -15.85 12.53 18.33
N GLN A 12 -14.77 12.02 17.72
CA GLN A 12 -13.38 12.44 17.98
C GLN A 12 -12.93 13.59 17.08
N GLY A 13 -13.82 14.16 16.26
CA GLY A 13 -13.54 15.29 15.38
C GLY A 13 -13.11 14.91 13.97
N ALA A 14 -13.23 13.63 13.58
CA ALA A 14 -12.87 13.18 12.22
C ALA A 14 -13.84 13.76 11.17
N VAL A 15 -13.28 14.30 10.10
CA VAL A 15 -13.98 14.63 8.86
C VAL A 15 -13.81 13.44 7.91
N ILE A 16 -14.92 12.82 7.50
CA ILE A 16 -14.94 11.57 6.77
C ILE A 16 -15.69 11.74 5.45
N GLU A 17 -15.06 11.29 4.35
CA GLU A 17 -15.67 11.16 3.04
C GLU A 17 -15.66 9.70 2.59
N GLY A 18 -16.83 9.13 2.29
CA GLY A 18 -16.97 7.70 2.02
C GLY A 18 -16.48 6.86 3.19
N SER A 19 -15.42 6.10 2.97
CA SER A 19 -14.71 5.31 4.00
C SER A 19 -13.35 5.91 4.40
N SER A 20 -13.01 7.11 3.93
CA SER A 20 -11.72 7.75 4.21
C SER A 20 -11.87 8.85 5.26
N VAL A 21 -11.04 8.81 6.29
CA VAL A 21 -10.85 9.95 7.20
C VAL A 21 -9.94 10.96 6.51
N LEU A 22 -10.44 12.14 6.24
CA LEU A 22 -9.67 13.21 5.58
C LEU A 22 -8.73 13.92 6.55
N HIS A 23 -9.24 14.27 7.74
CA HIS A 23 -8.50 14.96 8.80
C HIS A 23 -9.30 14.99 10.11
N TYR A 24 -8.66 15.48 11.19
CA TYR A 24 -9.24 15.73 12.51
C TYR A 24 -9.31 17.23 12.85
N GLY A 25 -9.45 18.09 11.83
CA GLY A 25 -9.67 19.53 11.98
C GLY A 25 -8.55 20.40 11.39
N ASP A 26 -7.27 20.02 11.54
CA ASP A 26 -6.14 20.76 10.99
C ASP A 26 -5.21 19.89 10.14
N PRO A 27 -5.49 19.76 8.83
CA PRO A 27 -4.67 18.95 7.93
C PRO A 27 -3.21 19.39 7.86
N THR A 28 -2.91 20.66 8.13
CA THR A 28 -1.53 21.17 8.09
C THR A 28 -0.73 20.70 9.30
N SER A 29 -1.29 20.86 10.50
CA SER A 29 -0.66 20.34 11.72
C SER A 29 -0.54 18.82 11.71
N GLU A 30 -1.54 18.10 11.16
CA GLU A 30 -1.49 16.65 11.03
C GLU A 30 -0.35 16.20 10.11
N ARG A 31 -0.15 16.86 8.96
CA ARG A 31 1.01 16.61 8.09
C ARG A 31 2.34 16.91 8.78
N ALA A 32 2.42 18.03 9.50
CA ALA A 32 3.63 18.38 10.25
C ALA A 32 3.96 17.33 11.32
N ALA A 33 2.96 16.77 12.00
CA ALA A 33 3.15 15.73 13.01
C ALA A 33 3.80 14.45 12.44
N SER A 34 3.63 14.15 11.15
CA SER A 34 4.25 12.98 10.50
C SER A 34 5.75 13.09 10.31
N ALA A 35 6.32 14.28 10.33
CA ALA A 35 7.77 14.48 10.10
C ALA A 35 8.62 14.03 11.30
N ASP A 36 8.18 14.36 12.52
CA ASP A 36 8.96 14.13 13.73
C ASP A 36 8.21 13.47 14.88
N GLY A 37 6.89 13.36 14.77
CA GLY A 37 6.00 12.84 15.80
C GLY A 37 5.71 11.34 15.65
N THR A 38 4.67 10.93 16.36
CA THR A 38 4.04 9.62 16.21
C THR A 38 2.59 9.85 15.85
N ILE A 39 2.10 9.13 14.86
CA ILE A 39 0.74 9.29 14.34
C ILE A 39 -0.06 8.00 14.47
N VAL A 40 -1.38 8.15 14.54
CA VAL A 40 -2.34 7.06 14.35
C VAL A 40 -3.35 7.46 13.29
N ALA A 41 -3.58 6.59 12.29
CA ALA A 41 -4.57 6.81 11.25
C ALA A 41 -5.48 5.60 11.06
N ASP A 42 -6.74 5.87 10.72
CA ASP A 42 -7.68 4.85 10.25
C ASP A 42 -7.35 4.44 8.80
N LEU A 43 -7.50 3.15 8.50
CA LEU A 43 -7.24 2.59 7.17
C LEU A 43 -8.51 2.03 6.51
N SER A 44 -9.69 2.53 6.85
CA SER A 44 -10.96 2.02 6.30
C SER A 44 -11.13 2.29 4.80
N GLN A 45 -10.34 3.21 4.22
CA GLN A 45 -10.27 3.41 2.76
C GLN A 45 -9.60 2.23 2.04
N LEU A 46 -8.86 1.39 2.75
CA LEU A 46 -8.31 0.15 2.24
C LEU A 46 -9.28 -0.99 2.51
N GLY A 47 -9.39 -1.91 1.55
CA GLY A 47 -10.17 -3.12 1.71
C GLY A 47 -9.32 -4.32 2.07
N VAL A 48 -9.95 -5.37 2.56
CA VAL A 48 -9.33 -6.67 2.82
C VAL A 48 -10.13 -7.78 2.15
N ILE A 49 -9.47 -8.55 1.30
CA ILE A 49 -10.00 -9.83 0.82
C ILE A 49 -9.47 -10.92 1.74
N ALA A 50 -10.35 -11.71 2.34
CA ALA A 50 -9.98 -12.88 3.11
C ALA A 50 -10.30 -14.17 2.33
N LEU A 51 -9.31 -15.09 2.31
CA LEU A 51 -9.47 -16.40 1.68
C LEU A 51 -9.21 -17.50 2.71
N ARG A 52 -10.08 -18.51 2.72
CA ARG A 52 -10.01 -19.66 3.63
C ARG A 52 -10.32 -20.96 2.89
N GLY A 53 -9.71 -22.06 3.35
CA GLY A 53 -9.94 -23.41 2.85
C GLY A 53 -8.64 -24.20 2.66
N GLU A 54 -8.78 -25.51 2.51
CA GLU A 54 -7.65 -26.45 2.41
C GLU A 54 -6.69 -26.11 1.27
N ASP A 55 -7.24 -25.62 0.14
CA ASP A 55 -6.47 -25.35 -1.07
C ASP A 55 -6.01 -23.88 -1.17
N THR A 56 -6.26 -23.03 -0.16
CA THR A 56 -6.02 -21.58 -0.26
C THR A 56 -4.57 -21.24 -0.57
N ALA A 57 -3.61 -21.88 0.10
CA ALA A 57 -2.18 -21.63 -0.16
C ALA A 57 -1.80 -22.00 -1.60
N ALA A 58 -2.26 -23.17 -2.09
CA ALA A 58 -1.98 -23.63 -3.44
C ALA A 58 -2.66 -22.74 -4.49
N PHE A 59 -3.89 -22.32 -4.23
CA PHE A 59 -4.63 -21.39 -5.09
C PHE A 59 -3.90 -20.05 -5.22
N LEU A 60 -3.59 -19.39 -4.09
CA LEU A 60 -2.90 -18.11 -4.07
C LEU A 60 -1.48 -18.23 -4.66
N GLN A 61 -0.79 -19.37 -4.45
CA GLN A 61 0.49 -19.65 -5.08
C GLN A 61 0.39 -19.60 -6.61
N GLY A 62 -0.70 -20.06 -7.19
CA GLY A 62 -0.96 -20.01 -8.62
C GLY A 62 -1.49 -18.67 -9.15
N GLN A 63 -1.76 -17.68 -8.30
CA GLN A 63 -2.35 -16.39 -8.69
C GLN A 63 -1.41 -15.20 -8.49
N LEU A 64 -0.60 -15.20 -7.44
CA LEU A 64 0.14 -14.02 -6.97
C LEU A 64 1.62 -14.06 -7.36
N THR A 65 2.28 -12.90 -7.35
CA THR A 65 3.68 -12.75 -7.77
C THR A 65 4.69 -13.26 -6.74
N ASN A 66 4.30 -13.30 -5.44
CA ASN A 66 5.21 -13.73 -4.38
C ASN A 66 4.95 -15.19 -3.95
N ASP A 67 5.90 -15.80 -3.26
CA ASP A 67 5.78 -17.18 -2.78
C ASP A 67 4.91 -17.24 -1.52
N VAL A 68 3.65 -17.65 -1.69
CA VAL A 68 2.67 -17.73 -0.59
C VAL A 68 3.01 -18.82 0.43
N ARG A 69 3.85 -19.82 0.06
CA ARG A 69 4.27 -20.90 0.97
C ARG A 69 5.16 -20.38 2.10
N THR A 70 5.80 -19.22 1.91
CA THR A 70 6.60 -18.56 2.96
C THR A 70 5.79 -17.69 3.89
N LEU A 71 4.49 -17.49 3.62
CA LEU A 71 3.60 -16.73 4.48
C LEU A 71 3.10 -17.57 5.66
N HIS A 72 3.96 -17.74 6.66
CA HIS A 72 3.62 -18.41 7.91
C HIS A 72 2.71 -17.52 8.79
N ALA A 73 2.22 -18.07 9.89
CA ALA A 73 1.27 -17.38 10.79
C ALA A 73 1.86 -16.08 11.41
N ASP A 74 3.16 -16.06 11.59
CA ASP A 74 3.93 -14.94 12.16
C ASP A 74 4.58 -14.02 11.10
N ALA A 75 4.22 -14.20 9.82
CA ALA A 75 4.80 -13.45 8.72
C ALA A 75 3.80 -12.51 8.05
N ALA A 76 4.33 -11.48 7.41
CA ALA A 76 3.63 -10.67 6.43
C ALA A 76 4.47 -10.59 5.15
N GLN A 77 3.86 -10.29 4.02
CA GLN A 77 4.59 -10.10 2.75
C GLN A 77 3.86 -9.15 1.81
N TRP A 78 4.62 -8.46 0.98
CA TRP A 78 4.07 -7.80 -0.20
C TRP A 78 3.85 -8.81 -1.32
N SER A 79 2.83 -8.60 -2.14
CA SER A 79 2.59 -9.40 -3.33
C SER A 79 1.82 -8.61 -4.37
N GLY A 80 1.89 -9.04 -5.64
CA GLY A 80 1.11 -8.49 -6.73
C GLY A 80 0.16 -9.53 -7.33
N TYR A 81 -0.90 -9.05 -7.96
CA TYR A 81 -1.80 -9.84 -8.79
C TYR A 81 -1.78 -9.29 -10.21
N CYS A 82 -1.42 -10.13 -11.17
CA CYS A 82 -1.21 -9.71 -12.55
C CYS A 82 -2.30 -10.24 -13.49
N SER A 83 -2.55 -9.48 -14.55
CA SER A 83 -3.23 -9.98 -15.74
C SER A 83 -2.31 -10.93 -16.54
N PRO A 84 -2.84 -11.71 -17.50
CA PRO A 84 -2.02 -12.55 -18.38
C PRO A 84 -0.95 -11.76 -19.16
N LYS A 85 -1.12 -10.44 -19.31
CA LYS A 85 -0.14 -9.53 -19.92
C LYS A 85 0.95 -9.07 -18.93
N GLY A 86 1.04 -9.66 -17.72
CA GLY A 86 2.00 -9.30 -16.70
C GLY A 86 1.78 -7.92 -16.05
N ARG A 87 0.61 -7.31 -16.26
CA ARG A 87 0.30 -5.99 -15.68
C ARG A 87 -0.47 -6.12 -14.38
N LEU A 88 -0.12 -5.30 -13.40
CA LEU A 88 -0.71 -5.33 -12.07
C LEU A 88 -2.20 -4.95 -12.11
N LEU A 89 -3.04 -5.84 -11.61
CA LEU A 89 -4.45 -5.61 -11.29
C LEU A 89 -4.62 -5.07 -9.87
N GLY A 90 -3.63 -5.31 -9.02
CA GLY A 90 -3.54 -4.86 -7.64
C GLY A 90 -2.25 -5.34 -6.99
N ASN A 91 -1.91 -4.76 -5.88
CA ASN A 91 -0.85 -5.24 -4.99
C ASN A 91 -1.35 -5.24 -3.55
N PHE A 92 -0.78 -6.08 -2.72
CA PHE A 92 -1.31 -6.41 -1.40
C PHE A 92 -0.22 -6.37 -0.33
N LEU A 93 -0.59 -5.90 0.87
CA LEU A 93 0.00 -6.37 2.10
C LEU A 93 -0.76 -7.64 2.52
N MET A 94 -0.03 -8.74 2.69
CA MET A 94 -0.61 -10.03 3.05
C MET A 94 -0.15 -10.49 4.43
N TRP A 95 -1.07 -11.08 5.17
CA TRP A 95 -0.79 -11.75 6.46
C TRP A 95 -1.76 -12.90 6.71
N ARG A 96 -1.48 -13.69 7.75
CA ARG A 96 -2.41 -14.71 8.24
C ARG A 96 -3.16 -14.19 9.45
N GLN A 97 -4.48 -14.37 9.45
CA GLN A 97 -5.33 -14.10 10.63
C GLN A 97 -6.15 -15.36 10.94
N GLY A 98 -5.66 -16.13 11.93
CA GLY A 98 -6.17 -17.48 12.14
C GLY A 98 -5.96 -18.35 10.90
N GLU A 99 -7.05 -18.90 10.36
CA GLU A 99 -7.00 -19.70 9.13
C GLU A 99 -7.07 -18.87 7.84
N ASP A 100 -7.42 -17.59 7.95
CA ASP A 100 -7.57 -16.72 6.80
C ASP A 100 -6.23 -16.22 6.25
N TYR A 101 -6.12 -16.17 4.93
CA TYR A 101 -5.14 -15.38 4.20
C TYR A 101 -5.78 -14.02 3.90
N CYS A 102 -5.28 -12.98 4.53
CA CYS A 102 -5.75 -11.61 4.37
C CYS A 102 -4.91 -10.87 3.34
N LEU A 103 -5.57 -10.22 2.39
CA LEU A 103 -4.97 -9.41 1.33
C LEU A 103 -5.51 -7.99 1.44
N GLN A 104 -4.72 -7.06 1.98
CA GLN A 104 -5.10 -5.63 2.05
C GLN A 104 -4.67 -4.91 0.77
N LEU A 105 -5.62 -4.17 0.18
CA LEU A 105 -5.45 -3.45 -1.08
C LEU A 105 -6.25 -2.15 -1.06
N SER A 106 -6.13 -1.34 -2.11
CA SER A 106 -7.00 -0.17 -2.28
C SER A 106 -8.47 -0.58 -2.36
N GLY A 107 -9.33 0.10 -1.62
CA GLY A 107 -10.76 -0.26 -1.53
C GLY A 107 -11.50 -0.07 -2.85
N ASP A 108 -11.06 0.88 -3.69
CA ASP A 108 -11.67 1.17 -4.99
C ASP A 108 -11.54 0.02 -6.01
N ILE A 109 -10.49 -0.81 -5.91
CA ILE A 109 -10.30 -1.97 -6.79
C ILE A 109 -10.74 -3.30 -6.18
N LEU A 110 -11.06 -3.34 -4.87
CA LEU A 110 -11.40 -4.57 -4.17
C LEU A 110 -12.51 -5.37 -4.83
N PRO A 111 -13.68 -4.78 -5.21
CA PRO A 111 -14.78 -5.56 -5.78
C PRO A 111 -14.38 -6.27 -7.10
N GLY A 112 -13.60 -5.58 -7.94
CA GLY A 112 -13.11 -6.12 -9.22
C GLY A 112 -12.09 -7.24 -9.01
N VAL A 113 -11.16 -7.07 -8.08
CA VAL A 113 -10.13 -8.05 -7.74
C VAL A 113 -10.75 -9.28 -7.08
N LEU A 114 -11.66 -9.11 -6.13
CA LEU A 114 -12.37 -10.21 -5.46
C LEU A 114 -13.18 -11.03 -6.48
N LYS A 115 -13.97 -10.36 -7.32
CA LYS A 115 -14.74 -11.02 -8.39
C LYS A 115 -13.81 -11.85 -9.29
N ARG A 116 -12.67 -11.27 -9.71
CA ARG A 116 -11.72 -11.96 -10.57
C ARG A 116 -11.07 -13.16 -9.89
N LEU A 117 -10.59 -13.03 -8.66
CA LEU A 117 -10.04 -14.16 -7.90
C LEU A 117 -11.08 -15.27 -7.78
N SER A 118 -12.32 -14.94 -7.43
CA SER A 118 -13.41 -15.91 -7.27
C SER A 118 -13.70 -16.70 -8.54
N MET A 119 -13.57 -16.09 -9.73
CA MET A 119 -13.74 -16.78 -11.00
C MET A 119 -12.72 -17.91 -11.26
N PHE A 120 -11.54 -17.85 -10.62
CA PHE A 120 -10.49 -18.85 -10.78
C PHE A 120 -10.45 -19.91 -9.67
N ILE A 121 -11.29 -19.81 -8.64
CA ILE A 121 -11.38 -20.82 -7.56
C ILE A 121 -11.84 -22.16 -8.12
N LEU A 122 -12.81 -22.17 -9.06
CA LEU A 122 -13.34 -23.34 -9.75
C LEU A 122 -13.68 -24.51 -8.79
N ARG A 123 -12.83 -25.56 -8.78
CA ARG A 123 -13.00 -26.77 -7.96
C ARG A 123 -12.16 -26.75 -6.68
N ALA A 124 -11.35 -25.72 -6.46
CA ALA A 124 -10.52 -25.61 -5.27
C ALA A 124 -11.41 -25.40 -4.03
N LYS A 125 -11.04 -26.05 -2.93
CA LYS A 125 -11.72 -25.86 -1.63
C LYS A 125 -11.27 -24.52 -1.00
N VAL A 126 -11.72 -23.42 -1.58
CA VAL A 126 -11.40 -22.05 -1.19
C VAL A 126 -12.68 -21.23 -1.18
N THR A 127 -12.85 -20.43 -0.16
CA THR A 127 -13.83 -19.34 -0.11
C THR A 127 -13.09 -18.01 -0.08
N ALA A 128 -13.53 -17.05 -0.89
CA ALA A 128 -13.02 -15.69 -0.90
C ALA A 128 -14.15 -14.72 -0.56
N ARG A 129 -13.90 -13.75 0.32
CA ARG A 129 -14.88 -12.77 0.74
C ARG A 129 -14.27 -11.41 0.97
N ASP A 130 -15.10 -10.38 0.90
CA ASP A 130 -14.77 -9.06 1.42
C ASP A 130 -14.84 -9.12 2.96
N ALA A 131 -13.69 -8.93 3.61
CA ALA A 131 -13.54 -8.93 5.06
C ALA A 131 -13.25 -7.52 5.61
N SER A 132 -13.52 -6.48 4.79
CA SER A 132 -13.16 -5.10 5.13
C SER A 132 -13.79 -4.62 6.44
N ASP A 133 -14.99 -5.11 6.77
CA ASP A 133 -15.72 -4.74 7.97
C ASP A 133 -15.67 -5.80 9.09
N GLU A 134 -14.87 -6.86 8.94
CA GLU A 134 -14.67 -7.88 9.99
C GLU A 134 -13.70 -7.39 11.08
N SER A 135 -12.84 -6.42 10.77
CA SER A 135 -11.94 -5.76 11.72
C SER A 135 -11.73 -4.30 11.35
N VAL A 136 -11.40 -3.48 12.32
CA VAL A 136 -10.91 -2.13 12.08
C VAL A 136 -9.40 -2.18 11.89
N ARG A 137 -8.92 -1.56 10.82
CA ARG A 137 -7.48 -1.45 10.57
C ARG A 137 -7.02 -0.05 10.91
N LEU A 138 -5.97 0.02 11.73
CA LEU A 138 -5.28 1.25 12.06
C LEU A 138 -3.83 1.15 11.62
N VAL A 139 -3.18 2.29 11.43
CA VAL A 139 -1.72 2.36 11.34
C VAL A 139 -1.20 3.27 12.43
N VAL A 140 -0.09 2.86 13.05
CA VAL A 140 0.70 3.67 13.97
C VAL A 140 2.10 3.79 13.41
N ALA A 141 2.61 5.02 13.26
CA ALA A 141 3.93 5.27 12.69
C ALA A 141 4.65 6.40 13.42
N GLY A 142 5.98 6.33 13.49
CA GLY A 142 6.85 7.35 14.05
C GLY A 142 7.63 6.91 15.28
N LYS A 143 8.37 7.84 15.86
CA LYS A 143 9.43 7.58 16.87
C LYS A 143 8.97 6.79 18.10
N GLN A 144 7.73 6.97 18.53
CA GLN A 144 7.14 6.26 19.70
C GLN A 144 6.15 5.17 19.31
N ALA A 145 6.05 4.83 18.02
CA ALA A 145 5.07 3.86 17.54
C ALA A 145 5.20 2.50 18.22
N LEU A 146 6.42 2.01 18.43
CA LEU A 146 6.67 0.75 19.15
C LEU A 146 6.11 0.79 20.57
N ALA A 147 6.39 1.88 21.32
CA ALA A 147 5.90 2.03 22.70
C ALA A 147 4.37 2.17 22.74
N ALA A 148 3.77 2.97 21.84
CA ALA A 148 2.33 3.16 21.73
C ALA A 148 1.59 1.85 21.43
N VAL A 149 2.07 1.07 20.46
CA VAL A 149 1.47 -0.21 20.09
C VAL A 149 1.65 -1.25 21.21
N THR A 150 2.82 -1.27 21.88
CA THR A 150 3.05 -2.17 23.03
C THR A 150 2.10 -1.84 24.17
N ALA A 151 1.88 -0.56 24.48
CA ALA A 151 0.94 -0.13 25.52
C ALA A 151 -0.52 -0.54 25.19
N ALA A 152 -0.90 -0.44 23.91
CA ALA A 152 -2.27 -0.69 23.47
C ALA A 152 -2.60 -2.19 23.26
N LEU A 153 -1.62 -3.01 22.80
CA LEU A 153 -1.86 -4.41 22.41
C LEU A 153 -0.98 -5.43 23.15
N GLY A 154 -0.01 -4.99 23.96
CA GLY A 154 0.81 -5.85 24.81
C GLY A 154 2.00 -6.50 24.11
N THR A 155 1.86 -6.93 22.86
CA THR A 155 2.90 -7.62 22.09
C THR A 155 3.09 -6.98 20.72
N VAL A 156 4.36 -6.92 20.27
CA VAL A 156 4.74 -6.33 18.99
C VAL A 156 5.78 -7.22 18.31
N PRO A 157 5.71 -7.42 16.97
CA PRO A 157 6.73 -8.17 16.25
C PRO A 157 8.11 -7.54 16.37
N ASP A 158 9.14 -8.35 16.53
CA ASP A 158 10.53 -7.96 16.70
C ASP A 158 11.19 -7.46 15.40
N ALA A 159 10.69 -7.89 14.24
CA ALA A 159 11.24 -7.55 12.93
C ALA A 159 10.17 -7.08 11.96
N SER A 160 10.61 -6.31 10.94
CA SER A 160 9.75 -5.91 9.82
C SER A 160 9.25 -7.14 9.04
N MET A 161 8.05 -7.01 8.47
CA MET A 161 7.31 -8.06 7.78
C MET A 161 7.03 -9.30 8.66
N ARG A 162 6.90 -9.07 9.95
CA ARG A 162 6.39 -10.03 10.93
C ARG A 162 5.02 -9.61 11.47
N SER A 163 4.29 -10.58 11.99
CA SER A 163 2.93 -10.44 12.49
C SER A 163 2.76 -11.21 13.78
N ILE A 164 2.07 -10.62 14.76
CA ILE A 164 1.70 -11.31 16.02
C ILE A 164 0.23 -11.07 16.27
N ALA A 165 -0.51 -12.15 16.54
CA ALA A 165 -1.88 -12.10 17.04
C ALA A 165 -1.87 -12.10 18.57
N GLY A 166 -2.63 -11.18 19.16
CA GLY A 166 -2.88 -11.08 20.60
C GLY A 166 -4.37 -11.01 20.92
N GLU A 167 -4.73 -10.93 22.19
CA GLU A 167 -6.13 -10.83 22.61
C GLU A 167 -6.84 -9.55 22.13
N ALA A 168 -6.09 -8.44 22.05
CA ALA A 168 -6.63 -7.14 21.64
C ALA A 168 -6.70 -6.95 20.13
N GLY A 169 -6.04 -7.80 19.35
CA GLY A 169 -5.98 -7.72 17.89
C GLY A 169 -4.66 -8.27 17.35
N GLN A 170 -4.42 -8.05 16.08
CA GLN A 170 -3.20 -8.46 15.40
C GLN A 170 -2.34 -7.24 15.05
N VAL A 171 -1.04 -7.37 15.25
CA VAL A 171 -0.04 -6.37 14.91
C VAL A 171 0.81 -6.89 13.75
N ILE A 172 0.92 -6.11 12.68
CA ILE A 172 1.79 -6.37 11.55
C ILE A 172 2.84 -5.24 11.51
N ARG A 173 4.11 -5.58 11.67
CA ARG A 173 5.21 -4.61 11.54
C ARG A 173 5.61 -4.47 10.07
N VAL A 174 5.36 -3.32 9.47
CA VAL A 174 5.62 -3.05 8.05
C VAL A 174 6.84 -2.18 7.80
N GLY A 175 7.54 -1.80 8.86
CA GLY A 175 8.76 -1.03 8.85
C GLY A 175 9.31 -0.92 10.27
N ASP A 176 10.47 -0.28 10.45
CA ASP A 176 11.11 -0.19 11.77
C ASP A 176 10.23 0.52 12.80
N ASP A 177 9.51 1.54 12.35
CA ASP A 177 8.65 2.42 13.14
C ASP A 177 7.20 2.46 12.62
N LYS A 178 6.75 1.44 11.88
CA LYS A 178 5.43 1.40 11.24
C LYS A 178 4.71 0.09 11.51
N PHE A 179 3.50 0.19 12.05
CA PHE A 179 2.69 -0.94 12.45
C PHE A 179 1.27 -0.81 11.91
N VAL A 180 0.81 -1.85 11.19
CA VAL A 180 -0.60 -2.00 10.82
C VAL A 180 -1.26 -2.89 11.86
N LEU A 181 -2.39 -2.44 12.38
CA LEU A 181 -3.16 -3.12 13.41
C LEU A 181 -4.47 -3.61 12.78
N SER A 182 -4.85 -4.85 13.07
CA SER A 182 -6.17 -5.41 12.74
C SER A 182 -6.88 -5.74 14.07
N ILE A 183 -7.91 -4.96 14.40
CA ILE A 183 -8.52 -4.94 15.72
C ILE A 183 -9.99 -5.32 15.62
N PRO A 184 -10.50 -6.24 16.48
CA PRO A 184 -11.94 -6.51 16.57
C PRO A 184 -12.73 -5.22 16.83
N PRO A 185 -13.87 -5.00 16.14
CA PRO A 185 -14.61 -3.75 16.23
C PRO A 185 -14.97 -3.32 17.65
N GLU A 186 -15.34 -4.30 18.50
CA GLU A 186 -15.73 -4.08 19.90
C GLU A 186 -14.57 -3.62 20.80
N ARG A 187 -13.31 -3.83 20.41
CA ARG A 187 -12.11 -3.42 21.15
C ARG A 187 -11.49 -2.11 20.63
N THR A 188 -11.85 -1.69 19.41
CA THR A 188 -11.14 -0.63 18.70
C THR A 188 -11.19 0.71 19.43
N ALA A 189 -12.34 1.08 20.00
CA ALA A 189 -12.46 2.34 20.73
C ALA A 189 -11.53 2.40 21.96
N ALA A 190 -11.38 1.32 22.69
CA ALA A 190 -10.46 1.24 23.83
C ALA A 190 -9.00 1.33 23.39
N VAL A 191 -8.62 0.56 22.34
CA VAL A 191 -7.27 0.60 21.77
C VAL A 191 -6.95 2.01 21.25
N TRP A 192 -7.89 2.67 20.55
CA TRP A 192 -7.72 4.03 20.07
C TRP A 192 -7.41 5.03 21.19
N GLN A 193 -8.13 4.93 22.33
CA GLN A 193 -7.89 5.85 23.45
C GLN A 193 -6.46 5.70 24.01
N VAL A 194 -5.95 4.48 24.11
CA VAL A 194 -4.56 4.24 24.55
C VAL A 194 -3.55 4.78 23.52
N LEU A 195 -3.78 4.51 22.22
CA LEU A 195 -2.87 4.98 21.17
C LEU A 195 -2.77 6.50 21.14
N ARG A 196 -3.89 7.22 21.28
CA ARG A 196 -3.92 8.69 21.22
C ARG A 196 -3.25 9.39 22.40
N GLU A 197 -2.86 8.68 23.45
CA GLU A 197 -2.07 9.27 24.54
C GLU A 197 -0.68 9.69 24.08
N THR A 198 -0.13 9.01 23.05
CA THR A 198 1.21 9.25 22.53
C THR A 198 1.27 9.48 21.03
N ALA A 199 0.21 9.12 20.30
CA ALA A 199 0.11 9.27 18.85
C ALA A 199 -0.96 10.30 18.48
N THR A 200 -0.62 11.22 17.58
CA THR A 200 -1.54 12.21 17.04
C THR A 200 -2.49 11.54 16.03
N PRO A 201 -3.82 11.62 16.21
CA PRO A 201 -4.77 11.24 15.18
C PRO A 201 -4.59 12.07 13.91
N VAL A 202 -4.52 11.39 12.77
CA VAL A 202 -4.34 12.04 11.46
C VAL A 202 -5.21 11.37 10.40
N GLY A 203 -5.52 12.12 9.34
CA GLY A 203 -6.24 11.61 8.19
C GLY A 203 -5.42 10.65 7.32
N ALA A 204 -6.12 9.90 6.48
CA ALA A 204 -5.54 8.97 5.50
C ALA A 204 -4.46 9.60 4.60
N PRO A 205 -4.57 10.88 4.15
CA PRO A 205 -3.53 11.50 3.34
C PRO A 205 -2.14 11.54 4.00
N VAL A 206 -2.07 11.59 5.34
CA VAL A 206 -0.80 11.55 6.08
C VAL A 206 -0.16 10.16 5.99
N TRP A 207 -0.97 9.10 6.16
CA TRP A 207 -0.46 7.74 5.95
C TRP A 207 -0.05 7.49 4.51
N ASP A 208 -0.83 7.97 3.54
CA ASP A 208 -0.49 7.84 2.12
C ASP A 208 0.84 8.50 1.81
N TRP A 209 1.13 9.67 2.40
CA TRP A 209 2.42 10.33 2.28
C TRP A 209 3.56 9.50 2.91
N LEU A 210 3.37 8.95 4.11
CA LEU A 210 4.38 8.11 4.78
C LEU A 210 4.68 6.83 3.99
N ARG A 211 3.64 6.16 3.45
CA ARG A 211 3.75 4.97 2.62
C ARG A 211 4.48 5.27 1.30
N LEU A 212 4.11 6.37 0.67
CA LEU A 212 4.71 6.85 -0.58
C LEU A 212 6.20 7.15 -0.39
N ASN A 213 6.58 7.87 0.68
CA ASN A 213 7.97 8.16 1.01
C ASN A 213 8.76 6.91 1.46
N ALA A 214 8.09 5.86 1.90
CA ALA A 214 8.70 4.53 2.08
C ALA A 214 8.90 3.78 0.74
N GLY A 215 8.58 4.39 -0.40
CA GLY A 215 8.71 3.79 -1.72
C GLY A 215 7.73 2.63 -1.99
N ILE A 216 6.66 2.52 -1.21
CA ILE A 216 5.68 1.44 -1.30
C ILE A 216 4.54 1.87 -2.23
N PRO A 217 4.42 1.30 -3.44
CA PRO A 217 3.34 1.63 -4.37
C PRO A 217 2.00 1.07 -3.89
N MET A 218 0.91 1.68 -4.35
CA MET A 218 -0.44 1.13 -4.26
C MET A 218 -1.13 1.29 -5.61
N ILE A 219 -1.53 0.18 -6.19
CA ILE A 219 -2.34 0.18 -7.40
C ILE A 219 -3.79 0.54 -7.02
N VAL A 220 -4.30 1.56 -7.66
CA VAL A 220 -5.66 2.09 -7.52
C VAL A 220 -6.39 2.01 -8.86
N ALA A 221 -7.69 2.28 -8.92
CA ALA A 221 -8.48 2.18 -10.14
C ALA A 221 -7.87 2.93 -11.34
N ALA A 222 -7.33 4.14 -11.11
CA ALA A 222 -6.69 4.96 -12.14
C ALA A 222 -5.40 4.35 -12.70
N THR A 223 -4.77 3.41 -12.01
CA THR A 223 -3.46 2.85 -12.36
C THR A 223 -3.47 1.35 -12.61
N GLN A 224 -4.64 0.69 -12.53
CA GLN A 224 -4.79 -0.73 -12.88
C GLN A 224 -4.33 -1.01 -14.32
N GLU A 225 -3.66 -2.14 -14.52
CA GLU A 225 -3.16 -2.64 -15.81
C GLU A 225 -2.17 -1.71 -16.54
N GLN A 226 -1.65 -0.67 -15.86
CA GLN A 226 -0.66 0.22 -16.47
C GLN A 226 0.78 -0.28 -16.31
N PHE A 227 1.10 -0.99 -15.23
CA PHE A 227 2.48 -1.30 -14.85
C PHE A 227 2.71 -2.81 -14.71
N VAL A 228 3.90 -3.27 -15.10
CA VAL A 228 4.42 -4.56 -14.64
C VAL A 228 5.05 -4.38 -13.25
N PRO A 229 5.19 -5.45 -12.43
CA PRO A 229 5.70 -5.34 -11.06
C PRO A 229 7.00 -4.56 -10.93
N GLN A 230 7.96 -4.76 -11.82
CA GLN A 230 9.25 -4.07 -11.78
C GLN A 230 9.16 -2.58 -12.11
N MET A 231 8.17 -2.15 -12.90
CA MET A 231 7.98 -0.72 -13.16
C MET A 231 7.67 0.06 -11.89
N VAL A 232 6.99 -0.56 -10.94
CA VAL A 232 6.64 0.04 -9.64
C VAL A 232 7.56 -0.45 -8.51
N ASN A 233 8.72 -1.00 -8.84
CA ASN A 233 9.75 -1.49 -7.92
C ASN A 233 9.23 -2.54 -6.91
N LEU A 234 8.21 -3.32 -7.27
CA LEU A 234 7.58 -4.27 -6.36
C LEU A 234 8.56 -5.39 -5.95
N GLU A 235 9.51 -5.75 -6.81
CA GLU A 235 10.57 -6.70 -6.51
C GLU A 235 11.57 -6.15 -5.48
N ALA A 236 11.85 -4.85 -5.50
CA ALA A 236 12.79 -4.22 -4.57
C ALA A 236 12.27 -4.21 -3.12
N ILE A 237 10.95 -4.22 -2.95
CA ILE A 237 10.30 -4.34 -1.63
C ILE A 237 9.91 -5.79 -1.29
N GLY A 238 10.42 -6.78 -2.05
CA GLY A 238 10.16 -8.20 -1.80
C GLY A 238 8.77 -8.69 -2.22
N GLY A 239 8.06 -7.97 -3.09
CA GLY A 239 6.71 -8.35 -3.54
C GLY A 239 6.68 -9.33 -4.72
N VAL A 240 7.83 -9.77 -5.23
CA VAL A 240 7.95 -10.72 -6.34
C VAL A 240 8.96 -11.81 -5.99
N SER A 241 8.57 -13.07 -6.16
CA SER A 241 9.50 -14.21 -6.09
C SER A 241 9.77 -14.75 -7.50
N PHE A 242 11.03 -14.75 -7.91
CA PHE A 242 11.46 -15.33 -9.18
C PHE A 242 11.78 -16.83 -9.09
N GLN A 243 11.71 -17.40 -7.88
CA GLN A 243 12.00 -18.81 -7.61
C GLN A 243 10.74 -19.66 -7.40
N LYS A 244 9.57 -19.02 -7.41
CA LYS A 244 8.28 -19.70 -7.24
C LYS A 244 7.77 -20.33 -8.55
N GLY A 245 6.73 -21.18 -8.45
CA GLY A 245 6.00 -21.74 -9.59
C GLY A 245 5.17 -20.72 -10.37
N CYS A 246 4.48 -21.18 -11.40
CA CYS A 246 3.77 -20.36 -12.38
C CYS A 246 2.62 -19.53 -11.77
N TYR A 247 2.40 -18.34 -12.33
CA TYR A 247 1.26 -17.48 -12.09
C TYR A 247 0.92 -16.65 -13.36
N PRO A 248 -0.29 -16.06 -13.50
CA PRO A 248 -0.67 -15.32 -14.70
C PRO A 248 0.29 -14.15 -14.99
N GLY A 249 0.80 -14.11 -16.22
CA GLY A 249 1.72 -13.03 -16.66
C GLY A 249 3.18 -13.20 -16.23
N GLN A 250 3.54 -14.31 -15.57
CA GLN A 250 4.90 -14.56 -15.12
C GLN A 250 5.96 -14.48 -16.25
N GLU A 251 5.64 -14.93 -17.46
CA GLU A 251 6.57 -14.88 -18.58
C GLU A 251 7.04 -13.44 -18.86
N ILE A 252 6.13 -12.48 -18.89
CA ILE A 252 6.44 -11.08 -19.10
C ILE A 252 7.26 -10.52 -17.93
N VAL A 253 6.89 -10.85 -16.69
CA VAL A 253 7.59 -10.44 -15.48
C VAL A 253 9.01 -11.02 -15.44
N ALA A 254 9.17 -12.32 -15.70
CA ALA A 254 10.48 -12.98 -15.75
C ALA A 254 11.36 -12.45 -16.90
N ARG A 255 10.78 -12.24 -18.09
CA ARG A 255 11.50 -11.65 -19.21
C ARG A 255 12.03 -10.25 -18.88
N SER A 256 11.26 -9.44 -18.18
CA SER A 256 11.68 -8.11 -17.74
C SER A 256 12.86 -8.18 -16.76
N GLN A 257 12.98 -9.25 -15.97
CA GLN A 257 14.08 -9.47 -15.03
C GLN A 257 15.36 -9.98 -15.68
N TYR A 258 15.23 -10.97 -16.60
CA TYR A 258 16.40 -11.72 -17.06
C TYR A 258 16.92 -11.31 -18.45
N LEU A 259 16.08 -10.72 -19.30
CA LEU A 259 16.38 -10.51 -20.72
C LEU A 259 16.37 -9.04 -21.16
N GLY A 260 16.09 -8.09 -20.27
CA GLY A 260 15.95 -6.70 -20.68
C GLY A 260 16.42 -5.68 -19.66
N LYS A 261 17.00 -4.57 -20.13
CA LYS A 261 17.08 -3.36 -19.32
C LYS A 261 15.69 -2.80 -19.19
N LEU A 262 15.21 -2.63 -17.96
CA LEU A 262 13.93 -1.96 -17.70
C LEU A 262 13.98 -0.54 -18.25
N LYS A 263 13.12 -0.27 -19.21
CA LYS A 263 13.03 1.07 -19.83
C LYS A 263 12.26 2.07 -18.97
N ARG A 264 11.48 1.60 -18.00
CA ARG A 264 10.66 2.42 -17.10
C ARG A 264 10.82 1.92 -15.67
N ARG A 265 10.97 2.87 -14.73
CA ARG A 265 11.10 2.63 -13.29
C ARG A 265 10.29 3.67 -12.51
N MET A 266 9.93 3.32 -11.30
CA MET A 266 9.29 4.22 -10.35
C MET A 266 10.33 5.04 -9.61
N TYR A 267 10.07 6.33 -9.55
CA TYR A 267 10.84 7.36 -8.84
C TYR A 267 9.98 7.98 -7.75
N LEU A 268 10.63 8.41 -6.68
CA LEU A 268 10.05 9.31 -5.69
C LEU A 268 10.38 10.75 -6.12
N ALA A 269 9.40 11.63 -6.09
CA ALA A 269 9.61 13.04 -6.46
C ALA A 269 8.70 13.96 -5.65
N HIS A 270 9.06 15.24 -5.65
CA HIS A 270 8.24 16.36 -5.17
C HIS A 270 7.79 17.24 -6.33
N VAL A 271 6.60 17.82 -6.21
CA VAL A 271 6.06 18.78 -7.18
C VAL A 271 5.21 19.84 -6.45
N GLU A 272 5.37 21.12 -6.82
CA GLU A 272 4.64 22.27 -6.23
C GLU A 272 3.21 22.43 -6.76
N ALA A 273 2.67 21.40 -7.40
CA ALA A 273 1.32 21.40 -7.95
C ALA A 273 0.54 20.18 -7.45
N GLU A 274 -0.77 20.29 -7.50
CA GLU A 274 -1.66 19.17 -7.18
C GLU A 274 -1.49 18.02 -8.18
N ALA A 275 -1.20 16.84 -7.65
CA ALA A 275 -0.98 15.62 -8.40
C ALA A 275 -1.94 14.51 -7.95
N ALA A 276 -2.34 13.66 -8.88
CA ALA A 276 -3.21 12.51 -8.64
C ALA A 276 -2.67 11.24 -9.34
N PRO A 277 -3.01 10.04 -8.84
CA PRO A 277 -2.73 8.79 -9.54
C PRO A 277 -3.30 8.81 -10.96
N GLY A 278 -2.49 8.41 -11.95
CA GLY A 278 -2.87 8.42 -13.36
C GLY A 278 -2.44 9.70 -14.12
N ASP A 279 -2.05 10.76 -13.44
CA ASP A 279 -1.57 11.97 -14.10
C ASP A 279 -0.36 11.65 -15.00
N PRO A 280 -0.34 12.14 -16.24
CA PRO A 280 0.77 11.93 -17.16
C PRO A 280 1.98 12.80 -16.81
N LEU A 281 3.18 12.30 -17.12
CA LEU A 281 4.43 13.03 -17.05
C LEU A 281 4.99 13.26 -18.45
N PHE A 282 5.63 14.40 -18.66
CA PHE A 282 6.24 14.81 -19.91
C PHE A 282 7.71 15.18 -19.71
N SER A 283 8.50 15.05 -20.76
CA SER A 283 9.90 15.50 -20.81
C SER A 283 10.25 16.00 -22.20
N ALA A 284 11.27 16.87 -22.32
CA ALA A 284 11.63 17.53 -23.55
C ALA A 284 12.15 16.59 -24.65
N ASP A 285 12.66 15.41 -24.28
CA ASP A 285 13.21 14.42 -25.22
C ASP A 285 12.14 13.58 -25.95
N ILE A 286 10.88 13.65 -25.50
CA ILE A 286 9.75 12.94 -26.13
C ILE A 286 8.63 13.93 -26.40
N GLU A 287 8.61 14.47 -27.61
CA GLU A 287 7.63 15.46 -28.02
C GLU A 287 6.23 14.83 -28.17
N GLY A 288 5.21 15.50 -27.62
CA GLY A 288 3.80 15.16 -27.81
C GLY A 288 3.30 13.86 -27.14
N GLN A 289 4.15 13.15 -26.40
CA GLN A 289 3.78 11.91 -25.71
C GLN A 289 4.17 11.92 -24.24
N ALA A 290 3.37 11.26 -23.41
CA ALA A 290 3.72 11.08 -22.02
C ALA A 290 4.92 10.14 -21.85
N THR A 291 5.93 10.58 -21.09
CA THR A 291 7.13 9.81 -20.74
C THR A 291 6.92 8.96 -19.50
N GLY A 292 5.88 9.26 -18.70
CA GLY A 292 5.60 8.59 -17.46
C GLY A 292 4.17 8.79 -16.96
N THR A 293 3.90 8.26 -15.77
CA THR A 293 2.58 8.33 -15.12
C THR A 293 2.77 8.32 -13.60
N VAL A 294 2.03 9.16 -12.90
CA VAL A 294 1.96 9.17 -11.43
C VAL A 294 1.27 7.89 -10.95
N VAL A 295 1.94 7.13 -10.09
CA VAL A 295 1.40 5.91 -9.45
C VAL A 295 0.57 6.27 -8.24
N ASN A 296 1.17 7.09 -7.35
CA ASN A 296 0.54 7.61 -6.13
C ASN A 296 0.98 9.05 -5.91
N ALA A 297 0.11 9.82 -5.25
CA ALA A 297 0.37 11.19 -4.85
C ALA A 297 -0.22 11.45 -3.47
N ALA A 298 0.45 12.28 -2.68
CA ALA A 298 -0.07 12.73 -1.38
C ALA A 298 0.46 14.13 -1.04
N PRO A 299 -0.33 14.96 -0.34
CA PRO A 299 0.12 16.29 0.11
C PRO A 299 1.33 16.17 1.03
N ALA A 300 2.39 16.92 0.72
CA ALA A 300 3.62 16.93 1.51
C ALA A 300 3.52 17.86 2.73
N PRO A 301 4.22 17.57 3.84
CA PRO A 301 4.23 18.44 5.03
C PRO A 301 4.70 19.87 4.75
N GLY A 302 5.64 20.05 3.81
CA GLY A 302 6.20 21.35 3.43
C GLY A 302 5.40 22.13 2.39
N GLY A 303 4.24 21.64 1.97
CA GLY A 303 3.48 22.14 0.82
C GLY A 303 3.71 21.30 -0.43
N GLY A 304 2.96 21.56 -1.50
CA GLY A 304 2.99 20.75 -2.71
C GLY A 304 2.59 19.29 -2.46
N PHE A 305 3.04 18.41 -3.37
CA PHE A 305 2.77 16.98 -3.33
C PHE A 305 4.05 16.17 -3.48
N ASP A 306 4.17 15.09 -2.73
CA ASP A 306 5.10 14.03 -3.06
C ASP A 306 4.40 12.96 -3.90
N VAL A 307 5.13 12.40 -4.86
CA VAL A 307 4.60 11.43 -5.80
C VAL A 307 5.53 10.23 -5.95
N LEU A 308 4.96 9.04 -6.11
CA LEU A 308 5.61 7.92 -6.75
C LEU A 308 5.20 7.93 -8.22
N ALA A 309 6.15 7.99 -9.12
CA ALA A 309 5.87 8.14 -10.55
C ALA A 309 6.73 7.21 -11.40
N VAL A 310 6.11 6.45 -12.29
CA VAL A 310 6.82 5.64 -13.28
C VAL A 310 7.19 6.52 -14.46
N ALA A 311 8.47 6.56 -14.81
CA ALA A 311 8.97 7.30 -15.97
C ALA A 311 9.97 6.46 -16.77
N GLN A 312 10.25 6.88 -18.01
CA GLN A 312 11.34 6.30 -18.78
C GLN A 312 12.67 6.62 -18.10
N VAL A 313 13.50 5.59 -17.91
CA VAL A 313 14.80 5.71 -17.21
C VAL A 313 15.72 6.70 -17.94
N ALA A 314 15.73 6.68 -19.28
CA ALA A 314 16.54 7.61 -20.08
C ALA A 314 16.14 9.06 -19.82
N SER A 315 14.84 9.37 -19.89
CA SER A 315 14.31 10.71 -19.67
C SER A 315 14.52 11.18 -18.22
N ALA A 316 14.22 10.32 -17.23
CA ALA A 316 14.40 10.67 -15.83
C ALA A 316 15.85 10.98 -15.43
N ASN A 317 16.83 10.37 -16.13
CA ASN A 317 18.26 10.60 -15.86
C ASN A 317 18.82 11.84 -16.56
N THR A 318 18.19 12.34 -17.63
CA THR A 318 18.77 13.37 -18.49
C THR A 318 17.90 14.62 -18.65
N GLN A 319 16.62 14.53 -18.29
CA GLN A 319 15.63 15.58 -18.48
C GLN A 319 14.90 15.90 -17.19
N THR A 320 14.32 17.08 -17.10
CA THR A 320 13.31 17.41 -16.10
C THR A 320 11.97 16.78 -16.51
N LEU A 321 11.32 16.09 -15.58
CA LEU A 321 9.96 15.59 -15.77
C LEU A 321 8.96 16.68 -15.37
N HIS A 322 7.91 16.85 -16.15
CA HIS A 322 6.85 17.84 -15.91
C HIS A 322 5.50 17.17 -15.72
N LEU A 323 4.71 17.66 -14.76
CA LEU A 323 3.40 17.13 -14.44
C LEU A 323 2.34 17.62 -15.43
N LYS A 324 1.50 16.71 -15.95
CA LYS A 324 0.30 16.95 -16.76
C LYS A 324 0.56 17.55 -18.16
N ALA A 325 1.60 18.33 -18.34
CA ALA A 325 1.92 18.98 -19.62
C ALA A 325 3.43 19.18 -19.76
N ALA A 326 3.92 19.42 -20.98
CA ALA A 326 5.35 19.65 -21.25
C ALA A 326 5.90 20.92 -20.57
N ASP A 327 5.04 21.91 -20.36
CA ASP A 327 5.29 23.15 -19.63
C ASP A 327 4.68 23.15 -18.21
N GLY A 328 4.24 22.00 -17.73
CA GLY A 328 3.67 21.82 -16.39
C GLY A 328 4.69 21.97 -15.27
N ALA A 329 4.24 21.83 -14.02
CA ALA A 329 5.12 21.94 -12.86
C ALA A 329 6.24 20.90 -12.92
N PRO A 330 7.51 21.29 -12.70
CA PRO A 330 8.64 20.37 -12.73
C PRO A 330 8.66 19.47 -11.50
N LEU A 331 9.06 18.21 -11.70
CA LEU A 331 9.29 17.25 -10.63
C LEU A 331 10.74 17.34 -10.12
N SER A 332 10.90 17.45 -8.80
CA SER A 332 12.18 17.34 -8.11
C SER A 332 12.34 15.90 -7.62
N LEU A 333 13.21 15.11 -8.26
CA LEU A 333 13.45 13.70 -7.88
C LEU A 333 14.10 13.62 -6.49
N LYS A 334 13.64 12.66 -5.70
CA LYS A 334 14.15 12.34 -4.34
C LYS A 334 14.76 10.92 -4.35
N PRO A 335 15.72 10.63 -3.46
CA PRO A 335 16.22 9.26 -3.31
C PRO A 335 15.12 8.33 -2.80
N LEU A 336 15.06 7.13 -3.36
CA LEU A 336 14.26 6.04 -2.79
C LEU A 336 14.92 5.50 -1.51
N PRO A 337 14.15 5.02 -0.51
CA PRO A 337 14.69 4.50 0.74
C PRO A 337 15.31 3.09 0.62
N TYR A 338 15.41 2.57 -0.59
CA TYR A 338 16.02 1.27 -0.91
C TYR A 338 16.80 1.34 -2.21
N THR A 339 17.73 0.40 -2.39
CA THR A 339 18.48 0.23 -3.64
C THR A 339 17.66 -0.55 -4.66
N LEU A 340 17.72 -0.12 -5.91
CA LEU A 340 17.12 -0.87 -7.02
C LEU A 340 18.07 -1.99 -7.45
N PRO A 341 17.56 -3.18 -7.83
CA PRO A 341 18.36 -4.21 -8.48
C PRO A 341 18.97 -3.67 -9.78
N GLU A 342 20.24 -4.03 -10.04
CA GLU A 342 20.95 -3.67 -11.27
C GLU A 342 20.36 -4.39 -12.50
#